data_67eb0ebda78f1d7153b6e45aaafcdf70
#
_entry.id   67eb0ebda78f1d7153b6e45aaafcdf70
#
_cell.length_a   1.000
_cell.length_b   1.000
_cell.length_c   1.000
_cell.angle_alpha   90.00
_cell.angle_beta   90.00
_cell.angle_gamma   90.00
#
_symmetry.space_group_name_H-M   'P 1'
#
loop_
_entity.id
_entity.type
_entity.pdbx_description
1 polymer ?
#
loop_
_entity_poly.entity_id
_entity_poly.type
_entity_poly.pdbx_seq_one_letter_code
_entity_poly.pdbx_strand_id
1 'polypeptide(L)'
;MPVTPAVTVVLTASQRHRLKKMAYDHKTPHQARQRATIVQLAARGRSNARRAAQTRMHVDTVRTWRGRFTVGGLPALSDRRRSGRPPSLAPLQVAEAKALACQLPAETGTPLSRWSCPELAREVVARAIAPAMSATTVRR
;
A
#
# COMPACT_ATOMS: atom_id res chain seq x y z
N MET A 1 29.00 19.76 -8.29
CA MET A 1 27.78 19.16 -8.85
C MET A 1 26.71 20.23 -8.97
N PRO A 2 26.16 20.52 -10.14
CA PRO A 2 25.08 21.51 -10.27
C PRO A 2 23.85 21.00 -9.52
N VAL A 3 23.42 21.76 -8.52
CA VAL A 3 22.17 21.49 -7.80
C VAL A 3 21.03 21.82 -8.76
N THR A 4 20.35 20.79 -9.25
CA THR A 4 19.17 20.96 -10.11
C THR A 4 18.18 21.87 -9.39
N PRO A 5 17.77 22.99 -9.98
CA PRO A 5 16.83 23.92 -9.34
C PRO A 5 15.53 23.19 -9.02
N ALA A 6 15.06 23.38 -7.81
CA ALA A 6 13.87 22.71 -7.35
C ALA A 6 12.65 23.22 -8.14
N VAL A 7 11.92 22.30 -8.81
CA VAL A 7 10.70 22.63 -9.59
C VAL A 7 9.75 23.53 -8.79
N THR A 8 9.33 24.63 -9.37
CA THR A 8 8.41 25.59 -8.72
C THR A 8 7.02 24.98 -8.60
N VAL A 9 6.41 25.03 -7.43
CA VAL A 9 5.05 24.57 -7.20
C VAL A 9 4.12 25.77 -7.31
N VAL A 10 3.26 25.75 -8.32
CA VAL A 10 2.18 26.73 -8.50
C VAL A 10 0.87 26.09 -8.08
N LEU A 11 0.12 26.75 -7.19
CA LEU A 11 -1.16 26.27 -6.70
C LEU A 11 -2.30 27.10 -7.26
N THR A 12 -3.34 26.42 -7.74
CA THR A 12 -4.63 27.06 -8.02
C THR A 12 -5.31 27.50 -6.72
N ALA A 13 -6.27 28.42 -6.79
CA ALA A 13 -7.03 28.86 -5.63
C ALA A 13 -7.73 27.67 -4.91
N SER A 14 -8.32 26.76 -5.67
CA SER A 14 -8.97 25.54 -5.16
C SER A 14 -7.95 24.62 -4.46
N GLN A 15 -6.82 24.34 -5.07
CA GLN A 15 -5.76 23.51 -4.48
C GLN A 15 -5.23 24.14 -3.18
N ARG A 16 -5.03 25.44 -3.16
CA ARG A 16 -4.58 26.18 -1.97
C ARG A 16 -5.58 26.05 -0.82
N HIS A 17 -6.87 26.21 -1.11
CA HIS A 17 -7.93 26.05 -0.11
C HIS A 17 -7.97 24.62 0.45
N ARG A 18 -7.96 23.60 -0.42
CA ARG A 18 -7.98 22.19 0.00
C ARG A 18 -6.75 21.79 0.80
N LEU A 19 -5.56 22.21 0.39
CA LEU A 19 -4.32 21.96 1.13
C LEU A 19 -4.33 22.65 2.50
N LYS A 20 -4.85 23.89 2.59
CA LYS A 20 -5.00 24.59 3.85
C LYS A 20 -5.94 23.83 4.78
N LYS A 21 -7.09 23.38 4.28
CA LYS A 21 -8.03 22.56 5.04
C LYS A 21 -7.35 21.28 5.54
N MET A 22 -6.68 20.53 4.67
CA MET A 22 -5.97 19.30 5.04
C MET A 22 -4.88 19.52 6.10
N ALA A 23 -4.16 20.64 6.05
CA ALA A 23 -3.07 20.94 6.98
C ALA A 23 -3.57 21.27 8.40
N TYR A 24 -4.75 21.86 8.53
CA TYR A 24 -5.28 22.36 9.81
C TYR A 24 -6.46 21.54 10.36
N ASP A 25 -7.06 20.67 9.57
CA ASP A 25 -8.19 19.84 10.01
C ASP A 25 -7.72 18.72 10.97
N HIS A 26 -8.31 18.69 12.15
CA HIS A 26 -8.00 17.68 13.18
C HIS A 26 -8.36 16.24 12.76
N LYS A 27 -9.32 16.07 11.85
CA LYS A 27 -9.74 14.75 11.33
C LYS A 27 -8.78 14.22 10.26
N THR A 28 -7.93 15.08 9.68
CA THR A 28 -6.96 14.65 8.66
C THR A 28 -5.82 13.86 9.31
N PRO A 29 -5.47 12.66 8.80
CA PRO A 29 -4.35 11.86 9.30
C PRO A 29 -3.06 12.66 9.34
N HIS A 30 -2.23 12.45 10.35
CA HIS A 30 -0.99 13.21 10.57
C HIS A 30 -0.08 13.25 9.33
N GLN A 31 0.11 12.11 8.64
CA GLN A 31 0.92 12.07 7.42
C GLN A 31 0.35 12.92 6.29
N ALA A 32 -0.97 12.91 6.11
CA ALA A 32 -1.62 13.74 5.09
C ALA A 32 -1.47 15.23 5.39
N ARG A 33 -1.57 15.64 6.67
CA ARG A 33 -1.30 17.01 7.11
C ARG A 33 0.14 17.44 6.82
N GLN A 34 1.12 16.58 7.13
CA GLN A 34 2.52 16.87 6.85
C GLN A 34 2.77 17.07 5.35
N ARG A 35 2.21 16.20 4.50
CA ARG A 35 2.32 16.29 3.04
C ARG A 35 1.70 17.59 2.50
N ALA A 36 0.52 17.95 2.99
CA ALA A 36 -0.14 19.21 2.63
C ALA A 36 0.72 20.42 3.04
N THR A 37 1.31 20.40 4.23
CA THR A 37 2.20 21.44 4.72
C THR A 37 3.46 21.59 3.84
N ILE A 38 4.08 20.47 3.44
CA ILE A 38 5.24 20.46 2.52
C ILE A 38 4.89 21.19 1.23
N VAL A 39 3.74 20.89 0.63
CA VAL A 39 3.32 21.50 -0.64
C VAL A 39 3.01 22.99 -0.48
N GLN A 40 2.35 23.38 0.61
CA GLN A 40 2.07 24.80 0.90
C GLN A 40 3.36 25.61 1.06
N LEU A 41 4.33 25.08 1.80
CA LEU A 41 5.64 25.72 1.97
C LEU A 41 6.42 25.75 0.64
N ALA A 42 6.19 24.75 -0.23
CA ALA A 42 6.75 24.73 -1.58
C ALA A 42 6.21 25.88 -2.44
N ALA A 43 4.91 26.10 -2.40
CA ALA A 43 4.27 27.18 -3.14
C ALA A 43 4.66 28.58 -2.64
N ARG A 44 5.13 28.69 -1.38
CA ARG A 44 5.66 29.94 -0.80
C ARG A 44 7.15 30.17 -1.13
N GLY A 45 7.76 29.39 -2.01
CA GLY A 45 9.17 29.55 -2.40
C GLY A 45 10.19 29.13 -1.33
N ARG A 46 9.79 28.49 -0.23
CA ARG A 46 10.73 28.04 0.81
C ARG A 46 11.67 26.96 0.29
N SER A 47 12.93 26.96 0.71
CA SER A 47 13.91 25.93 0.32
C SER A 47 13.54 24.56 0.90
N ASN A 48 14.01 23.46 0.28
CA ASN A 48 13.75 22.11 0.77
C ASN A 48 14.31 21.88 2.18
N ALA A 49 15.48 22.46 2.49
CA ALA A 49 16.09 22.39 3.82
C ALA A 49 15.22 23.08 4.90
N ARG A 50 14.71 24.29 4.63
CA ARG A 50 13.81 25.00 5.56
C ARG A 50 12.49 24.23 5.76
N ARG A 51 11.95 23.61 4.70
CA ARG A 51 10.73 22.79 4.80
C ARG A 51 10.98 21.54 5.65
N ALA A 52 12.11 20.88 5.45
CA ALA A 52 12.51 19.71 6.21
C ALA A 52 12.61 20.04 7.71
N ALA A 53 13.29 21.12 8.05
CA ALA A 53 13.38 21.58 9.42
C ALA A 53 12.02 21.93 10.04
N GLN A 54 11.15 22.64 9.30
CA GLN A 54 9.84 23.06 9.79
C GLN A 54 8.85 21.87 9.93
N THR A 55 8.95 20.87 9.07
CA THR A 55 8.09 19.67 9.12
C THR A 55 8.70 18.52 9.93
N ARG A 56 9.94 18.69 10.42
CA ARG A 56 10.74 17.65 11.09
C ARG A 56 10.86 16.37 10.26
N MET A 57 11.04 16.52 8.95
CA MET A 57 11.17 15.41 8.00
C MET A 57 12.52 15.48 7.29
N HIS A 58 12.96 14.34 6.77
CA HIS A 58 14.18 14.30 5.96
C HIS A 58 13.99 15.08 4.64
N VAL A 59 15.05 15.73 4.15
CA VAL A 59 15.02 16.54 2.92
C VAL A 59 14.55 15.75 1.71
N ASP A 60 14.95 14.47 1.60
CA ASP A 60 14.54 13.63 0.49
C ASP A 60 13.05 13.27 0.52
N THR A 61 12.46 13.14 1.72
CA THR A 61 11.02 12.99 1.88
C THR A 61 10.28 14.23 1.37
N VAL A 62 10.79 15.42 1.70
CA VAL A 62 10.25 16.69 1.21
C VAL A 62 10.36 16.79 -0.31
N ARG A 63 11.51 16.42 -0.90
CA ARG A 63 11.71 16.37 -2.34
C ARG A 63 10.73 15.42 -3.03
N THR A 64 10.56 14.22 -2.46
CA THR A 64 9.65 13.19 -2.98
C THR A 64 8.20 13.67 -3.03
N TRP A 65 7.69 14.22 -1.94
CA TRP A 65 6.29 14.68 -1.88
C TRP A 65 6.04 15.90 -2.77
N ARG A 66 7.02 16.80 -2.86
CA ARG A 66 6.98 17.90 -3.80
C ARG A 66 6.93 17.42 -5.24
N GLY A 67 7.82 16.50 -5.64
CA GLY A 67 7.84 15.91 -6.98
C GLY A 67 6.54 15.18 -7.31
N ARG A 68 5.99 14.40 -6.37
CA ARG A 68 4.70 13.74 -6.56
C ARG A 68 3.56 14.72 -6.80
N PHE A 69 3.54 15.82 -6.05
CA PHE A 69 2.51 16.84 -6.22
C PHE A 69 2.62 17.55 -7.56
N THR A 70 3.82 17.88 -8.03
CA THR A 70 4.01 18.55 -9.34
C THR A 70 3.55 17.69 -10.51
N VAL A 71 3.65 16.35 -10.40
CA VAL A 71 3.24 15.43 -11.46
C VAL A 71 1.75 15.06 -11.36
N GLY A 72 1.24 14.79 -10.17
CA GLY A 72 -0.09 14.22 -9.98
C GLY A 72 -1.07 15.06 -9.14
N GLY A 73 -0.68 16.27 -8.72
CA GLY A 73 -1.54 17.17 -7.94
C GLY A 73 -1.96 16.61 -6.58
N LEU A 74 -3.14 17.00 -6.11
CA LEU A 74 -3.71 16.57 -4.82
C LEU A 74 -3.86 15.05 -4.67
N PRO A 75 -4.33 14.29 -5.67
CA PRO A 75 -4.44 12.82 -5.56
C PRO A 75 -3.11 12.14 -5.28
N ALA A 76 -1.99 12.69 -5.75
CA ALA A 76 -0.66 12.13 -5.54
C ALA A 76 -0.15 12.21 -4.10
N LEU A 77 -0.82 12.99 -3.23
CA LEU A 77 -0.53 13.07 -1.81
C LEU A 77 -1.11 11.92 -0.99
N SER A 78 -2.01 11.13 -1.56
CA SER A 78 -2.53 9.93 -0.93
C SER A 78 -1.49 8.80 -0.91
N ASP A 79 -1.68 7.84 0.01
CA ASP A 79 -0.83 6.67 0.07
C ASP A 79 -1.07 5.77 -1.17
N ARG A 80 0.02 5.31 -1.76
CA ARG A 80 -0.06 4.26 -2.78
C ARG A 80 -0.28 2.93 -2.09
N ARG A 81 -1.15 2.11 -2.66
CA ARG A 81 -1.29 0.72 -2.23
C ARG A 81 0.08 0.04 -2.34
N ARG A 82 0.54 -0.52 -1.24
CA ARG A 82 1.78 -1.31 -1.25
C ARG A 82 1.49 -2.65 -1.91
N SER A 83 2.37 -3.11 -2.78
CA SER A 83 2.22 -4.42 -3.46
C SER A 83 2.19 -5.59 -2.48
N GLY A 84 2.77 -5.44 -1.30
CA GLY A 84 2.88 -6.52 -0.33
C GLY A 84 3.81 -7.64 -0.79
N ARG A 85 3.76 -8.76 -0.07
CA ARG A 85 4.45 -9.98 -0.49
C ARG A 85 3.72 -10.57 -1.70
N PRO A 86 4.41 -10.94 -2.78
CA PRO A 86 3.78 -11.63 -3.91
C PRO A 86 3.05 -12.90 -3.45
N PRO A 87 1.90 -13.23 -4.04
CA PRO A 87 1.23 -14.49 -3.73
C PRO A 87 2.14 -15.65 -4.12
N SER A 88 2.26 -16.66 -3.24
CA SER A 88 3.05 -17.86 -3.47
C SER A 88 2.31 -18.92 -4.30
N LEU A 89 1.00 -18.77 -4.44
CA LEU A 89 0.13 -19.68 -5.19
C LEU A 89 -0.48 -18.96 -6.38
N ALA A 90 -0.56 -19.64 -7.52
CA ALA A 90 -1.27 -19.14 -8.68
C ALA A 90 -2.79 -19.09 -8.42
N PRO A 91 -3.54 -18.19 -9.08
CA PRO A 91 -4.99 -18.08 -8.90
C PRO A 91 -5.74 -19.41 -9.12
N LEU A 92 -5.30 -20.22 -10.09
CA LEU A 92 -5.88 -21.54 -10.36
C LEU A 92 -5.67 -22.49 -9.17
N GLN A 93 -4.47 -22.55 -8.63
CA GLN A 93 -4.17 -23.39 -7.44
C GLN A 93 -5.02 -22.99 -6.22
N VAL A 94 -5.25 -21.69 -6.05
CA VAL A 94 -6.14 -21.19 -4.98
C VAL A 94 -7.59 -21.63 -5.23
N ALA A 95 -8.07 -21.59 -6.48
CA ALA A 95 -9.41 -22.00 -6.85
C ALA A 95 -9.60 -23.51 -6.64
N GLU A 96 -8.65 -24.34 -7.06
CA GLU A 96 -8.67 -25.78 -6.88
C GLU A 96 -8.62 -26.18 -5.40
N ALA A 97 -7.77 -25.54 -4.60
CA ALA A 97 -7.71 -25.77 -3.16
C ALA A 97 -9.03 -25.41 -2.46
N LYS A 98 -9.68 -24.32 -2.88
CA LYS A 98 -11.02 -23.95 -2.39
C LYS A 98 -12.10 -24.93 -2.80
N ALA A 99 -12.08 -25.39 -4.05
CA ALA A 99 -13.01 -26.40 -4.52
C ALA A 99 -12.89 -27.70 -3.72
N LEU A 100 -11.65 -28.14 -3.44
CA LEU A 100 -11.39 -29.28 -2.58
C LEU A 100 -11.89 -29.07 -1.15
N ALA A 101 -11.69 -27.90 -0.59
CA ALA A 101 -12.17 -27.55 0.76
C ALA A 101 -13.70 -27.58 0.88
N CYS A 102 -14.43 -27.37 -0.21
CA CYS A 102 -15.89 -27.42 -0.26
C CYS A 102 -16.44 -28.83 -0.40
N GLN A 103 -15.62 -29.84 -0.78
CA GLN A 103 -16.00 -31.25 -0.86
C GLN A 103 -15.88 -31.87 0.54
N LEU A 104 -16.74 -32.88 0.81
CA LEU A 104 -16.57 -33.68 2.02
C LEU A 104 -15.34 -34.57 1.87
N PRO A 105 -14.49 -34.73 2.90
CA PRO A 105 -13.34 -35.63 2.84
C PRO A 105 -13.68 -37.04 2.44
N ALA A 106 -14.81 -37.57 2.91
CA ALA A 106 -15.29 -38.92 2.57
C ALA A 106 -15.56 -39.09 1.06
N GLU A 107 -16.06 -38.06 0.38
CA GLU A 107 -16.30 -38.08 -1.08
C GLU A 107 -14.97 -38.11 -1.86
N THR A 108 -13.90 -37.72 -1.25
CA THR A 108 -12.55 -37.71 -1.84
C THR A 108 -11.71 -38.95 -1.47
N GLY A 109 -12.31 -39.92 -0.79
CA GLY A 109 -11.65 -41.17 -0.34
C GLY A 109 -10.87 -41.02 0.98
N THR A 110 -10.98 -39.89 1.65
CA THR A 110 -10.32 -39.64 2.94
C THR A 110 -11.28 -39.95 4.08
N PRO A 111 -10.94 -40.80 5.07
CA PRO A 111 -11.86 -41.24 6.13
C PRO A 111 -12.02 -40.18 7.23
N LEU A 112 -12.45 -39.00 6.87
CA LEU A 112 -12.67 -37.86 7.76
C LEU A 112 -14.06 -37.28 7.54
N SER A 113 -14.69 -36.76 8.59
CA SER A 113 -16.00 -36.11 8.53
C SER A 113 -15.91 -34.65 8.03
N ARG A 114 -14.78 -33.98 8.27
CA ARG A 114 -14.49 -32.64 7.78
C ARG A 114 -12.99 -32.38 7.65
N TRP A 115 -12.62 -31.40 6.84
CA TRP A 115 -11.24 -30.98 6.69
C TRP A 115 -10.76 -30.17 7.90
N SER A 116 -9.61 -30.53 8.45
CA SER A 116 -8.78 -29.61 9.21
C SER A 116 -7.78 -28.90 8.29
N CYS A 117 -7.29 -27.70 8.69
CA CYS A 117 -6.31 -26.99 7.86
C CYS A 117 -5.03 -27.82 7.56
N PRO A 118 -4.46 -28.57 8.52
CA PRO A 118 -3.30 -29.44 8.23
C PRO A 118 -3.60 -30.56 7.25
N GLU A 119 -4.78 -31.19 7.34
CA GLU A 119 -5.18 -32.27 6.46
C GLU A 119 -5.45 -31.78 5.04
N LEU A 120 -6.19 -30.69 4.90
CA LEU A 120 -6.41 -30.06 3.62
C LEU A 120 -5.10 -29.62 2.96
N ALA A 121 -4.14 -29.06 3.74
CA ALA A 121 -2.83 -28.70 3.22
C ALA A 121 -2.06 -29.91 2.67
N ARG A 122 -2.10 -31.06 3.37
CA ARG A 122 -1.49 -32.29 2.90
C ARG A 122 -2.17 -32.83 1.63
N GLU A 123 -3.48 -32.80 1.59
CA GLU A 123 -4.26 -33.28 0.45
C GLU A 123 -4.03 -32.46 -0.83
N VAL A 124 -3.93 -31.13 -0.69
CA VAL A 124 -3.59 -30.21 -1.80
C VAL A 124 -2.23 -30.55 -2.40
N VAL A 125 -1.24 -30.90 -1.57
CA VAL A 125 0.09 -31.33 -2.03
C VAL A 125 0.02 -32.73 -2.64
N ALA A 126 -0.67 -33.68 -2.00
CA ALA A 126 -0.83 -35.05 -2.50
C ALA A 126 -1.49 -35.12 -3.89
N ARG A 127 -2.43 -34.21 -4.16
CA ARG A 127 -3.10 -34.05 -5.47
C ARG A 127 -2.34 -33.21 -6.48
N ALA A 128 -1.12 -32.79 -6.16
CA ALA A 128 -0.27 -31.96 -6.99
C ALA A 128 -0.93 -30.63 -7.41
N ILE A 129 -1.91 -30.14 -6.65
CA ILE A 129 -2.53 -28.80 -6.86
C ILE A 129 -1.50 -27.71 -6.60
N ALA A 130 -0.69 -27.89 -5.55
CA ALA A 130 0.42 -26.99 -5.25
C ALA A 130 1.64 -27.80 -4.79
N PRO A 131 2.87 -27.38 -5.10
CA PRO A 131 4.08 -28.09 -4.72
C PRO A 131 4.34 -28.08 -3.21
N ALA A 132 3.80 -27.07 -2.52
CA ALA A 132 3.87 -26.93 -1.06
C ALA A 132 2.68 -26.09 -0.56
N MET A 133 2.11 -26.51 0.57
CA MET A 133 1.08 -25.73 1.27
C MET A 133 1.19 -25.96 2.77
N SER A 134 1.09 -24.88 3.54
CA SER A 134 1.04 -24.95 5.00
C SER A 134 -0.38 -24.77 5.53
N ALA A 135 -0.66 -25.31 6.72
CA ALA A 135 -1.93 -25.09 7.42
C ALA A 135 -2.27 -23.61 7.61
N THR A 136 -1.26 -22.75 7.80
CA THR A 136 -1.43 -21.30 7.92
C THR A 136 -1.86 -20.66 6.59
N THR A 137 -1.37 -21.17 5.46
CA THR A 137 -1.77 -20.71 4.12
C THR A 137 -3.22 -21.09 3.84
N VAL A 138 -3.65 -22.28 4.24
CA VAL A 138 -5.06 -22.75 4.12
C VAL A 138 -6.02 -21.87 4.93
N ARG A 139 -5.59 -21.41 6.12
CA ARG A 139 -6.43 -20.59 7.01
C ARG A 139 -6.68 -19.16 6.50
N ARG A 140 -5.84 -18.65 5.59
CA ARG A 140 -5.98 -17.31 4.99
C ARG A 140 -6.95 -17.27 3.83
#